data_00c708974339454b6a0ce51de4a4705f
#
_entry.id   00c708974339454b6a0ce51de4a4705f
#
_cell.length_a   1.000
_cell.length_b   1.000
_cell.length_c   1.000
_cell.angle_alpha   90.00
_cell.angle_beta   90.00
_cell.angle_gamma   90.00
#
_symmetry.space_group_name_H-M   'P 1'
#
loop_
_entity.id
_entity.type
_entity.pdbx_description
1 polymer ?
#
loop_
_entity_poly.entity_id
_entity_poly.type
_entity_poly.pdbx_seq_one_letter_code
_entity_poly.pdbx_strand_id
1 'polypeptide(L)'
;FVMLVVSFGVGFLLKPLMNGEYRKYLPFMVSVYEGGLMTYPLYTSLCGQENLSQIAVLDIAGLLFGFSIYMGMLGQVENGEKINAKKLCMSAFHTPAFIASVLGILAGLSKVVICLIDSPFGGAYLAVEGILTTSVTAIILIVVGYSMELTKELIRPCLKTILMRVLLQTLMAIGVLWAVHLWIGDNMLLNLAIISYMSAPATFSMQTFLKKEEGSAYVSTTNSMYCMVSILVYIILAAVVYSVSYTHLRAHET
;
A
#
# COMPACT_ATOMS: atom_id res chain seq x y z
N PHE A 1 9.80 7.06 2.23
CA PHE A 1 9.15 7.90 3.24
C PHE A 1 8.81 9.29 2.69
N VAL A 2 9.79 10.02 2.12
CA VAL A 2 9.59 11.38 1.55
C VAL A 2 8.41 11.40 0.58
N MET A 3 8.30 10.44 -0.31
CA MET A 3 7.21 10.33 -1.28
C MET A 3 5.83 10.22 -0.64
N LEU A 4 5.72 9.43 0.43
CA LEU A 4 4.46 9.29 1.17
C LEU A 4 4.02 10.63 1.79
N VAL A 5 4.97 11.34 2.40
CA VAL A 5 4.73 12.67 2.98
C VAL A 5 4.33 13.68 1.89
N VAL A 6 5.03 13.67 0.76
CA VAL A 6 4.73 14.56 -0.38
C VAL A 6 3.36 14.23 -0.97
N SER A 7 3.07 12.95 -1.26
CA SER A 7 1.75 12.54 -1.79
C SER A 7 0.62 12.91 -0.82
N PHE A 8 0.85 12.73 0.48
CA PHE A 8 -0.12 13.10 1.51
C PHE A 8 -0.33 14.63 1.56
N GLY A 9 0.74 15.42 1.52
CA GLY A 9 0.69 16.88 1.44
C GLY A 9 -0.04 17.38 0.18
N VAL A 10 0.28 16.82 -0.99
CA VAL A 10 -0.43 17.12 -2.24
C VAL A 10 -1.90 16.75 -2.13
N GLY A 11 -2.23 15.64 -1.46
CA GLY A 11 -3.63 15.28 -1.18
C GLY A 11 -4.41 16.36 -0.43
N PHE A 12 -3.76 17.09 0.50
CA PHE A 12 -4.39 18.25 1.16
C PHE A 12 -4.59 19.41 0.19
N LEU A 13 -3.66 19.67 -0.73
CA LEU A 13 -3.80 20.69 -1.76
C LEU A 13 -4.91 20.36 -2.76
N LEU A 14 -5.14 19.08 -3.04
CA LEU A 14 -6.20 18.62 -3.94
C LEU A 14 -7.59 18.62 -3.30
N LYS A 15 -7.71 18.76 -1.97
CA LYS A 15 -8.99 18.80 -1.26
C LYS A 15 -10.05 19.74 -1.88
N PRO A 16 -9.72 20.97 -2.33
CA PRO A 16 -10.70 21.87 -2.93
C PRO A 16 -11.36 21.33 -4.20
N LEU A 17 -10.70 20.38 -4.89
CA LEU A 17 -11.24 19.77 -6.09
C LEU A 17 -12.38 18.78 -5.78
N MET A 18 -12.46 18.25 -4.55
CA MET A 18 -13.54 17.37 -4.11
C MET A 18 -14.63 18.16 -3.41
N ASN A 19 -15.87 17.82 -3.71
CA ASN A 19 -17.06 18.38 -3.08
C ASN A 19 -17.63 17.45 -1.99
N GLY A 20 -18.38 18.01 -1.03
CA GLY A 20 -19.09 17.25 -0.02
C GLY A 20 -18.19 16.63 1.07
N GLU A 21 -18.73 15.61 1.73
CA GLU A 21 -18.10 14.93 2.88
C GLU A 21 -16.87 14.12 2.54
N TYR A 22 -16.75 13.66 1.29
CA TYR A 22 -15.62 12.83 0.84
C TYR A 22 -14.30 13.60 0.74
N ARG A 23 -14.37 14.94 0.71
CA ARG A 23 -13.21 15.85 0.67
C ARG A 23 -12.21 15.56 1.78
N LYS A 24 -12.67 15.18 2.97
CA LYS A 24 -11.81 14.90 4.12
C LYS A 24 -10.95 13.64 3.96
N TYR A 25 -11.41 12.67 3.16
CA TYR A 25 -10.71 11.41 2.92
C TYR A 25 -9.68 11.48 1.78
N LEU A 26 -9.77 12.49 0.90
CA LEU A 26 -8.92 12.57 -0.29
C LEU A 26 -7.42 12.45 0.00
N PRO A 27 -6.82 13.16 1.00
CA PRO A 27 -5.40 13.02 1.28
C PRO A 27 -5.00 11.59 1.63
N PHE A 28 -5.89 10.88 2.30
CA PHE A 28 -5.69 9.49 2.68
C PHE A 28 -5.79 8.56 1.46
N MET A 29 -6.75 8.81 0.58
CA MET A 29 -6.97 7.99 -0.61
C MET A 29 -5.88 8.12 -1.67
N VAL A 30 -5.07 9.19 -1.65
CA VAL A 30 -4.05 9.43 -2.69
C VAL A 30 -2.62 9.18 -2.22
N SER A 31 -2.38 8.74 -0.99
CA SER A 31 -1.02 8.69 -0.40
C SER A 31 -0.48 7.31 -0.12
N VAL A 32 -1.07 6.54 0.79
CA VAL A 32 -0.54 5.24 1.23
C VAL A 32 -0.99 4.12 0.29
N TYR A 33 -0.23 3.04 0.22
CA TYR A 33 -0.42 1.94 -0.72
C TYR A 33 -0.78 0.64 0.01
N GLU A 34 -1.47 -0.25 -0.71
CA GLU A 34 -1.75 -1.61 -0.24
C GLU A 34 -0.61 -2.55 -0.67
N GLY A 35 0.40 -2.69 0.20
CA GLY A 35 1.56 -3.54 -0.05
C GLY A 35 1.23 -5.03 0.11
N GLY A 36 0.85 -5.42 1.30
CA GLY A 36 0.78 -6.82 1.71
C GLY A 36 -0.24 -7.67 0.97
N LEU A 37 -1.49 -7.18 0.85
CA LEU A 37 -2.59 -7.98 0.30
C LEU A 37 -2.62 -7.99 -1.23
N MET A 38 -2.06 -7.00 -1.90
CA MET A 38 -2.15 -6.88 -3.35
C MET A 38 -0.78 -6.85 -4.02
N THR A 39 0.09 -5.96 -3.59
CA THR A 39 1.34 -5.71 -4.32
C THR A 39 2.34 -6.86 -4.17
N TYR A 40 2.47 -7.45 -2.97
CA TYR A 40 3.41 -8.57 -2.77
C TYR A 40 3.06 -9.77 -3.64
N PRO A 41 1.82 -10.30 -3.64
CA PRO A 41 1.46 -11.42 -4.50
C PRO A 41 1.67 -11.13 -5.99
N LEU A 42 1.30 -9.92 -6.44
CA LEU A 42 1.48 -9.52 -7.83
C LEU A 42 2.95 -9.44 -8.22
N TYR A 43 3.77 -8.80 -7.40
CA TYR A 43 5.21 -8.66 -7.65
C TYR A 43 5.93 -10.01 -7.64
N THR A 44 5.66 -10.85 -6.64
CA THR A 44 6.32 -12.18 -6.54
C THR A 44 5.90 -13.14 -7.63
N SER A 45 4.69 -13.01 -8.18
CA SER A 45 4.27 -13.79 -9.34
C SER A 45 5.02 -13.42 -10.63
N LEU A 46 5.53 -12.17 -10.74
CA LEU A 46 6.34 -11.73 -11.87
C LEU A 46 7.84 -11.97 -11.68
N CYS A 47 8.33 -11.70 -10.50
CA CYS A 47 9.76 -11.60 -10.22
C CYS A 47 10.31 -12.74 -9.38
N GLY A 48 9.45 -13.66 -8.90
CA GLY A 48 9.83 -14.75 -7.98
C GLY A 48 9.81 -14.34 -6.52
N GLN A 49 9.59 -15.31 -5.64
CA GLN A 49 9.51 -15.13 -4.19
C GLN A 49 10.86 -14.69 -3.58
N GLU A 50 11.96 -15.09 -4.19
CA GLU A 50 13.32 -14.73 -3.79
C GLU A 50 13.60 -13.23 -3.89
N ASN A 51 12.84 -12.50 -4.72
CA ASN A 51 12.97 -11.06 -4.93
C ASN A 51 12.01 -10.23 -4.07
N LEU A 52 11.23 -10.85 -3.18
CA LEU A 52 10.27 -10.16 -2.30
C LEU A 52 10.90 -9.02 -1.50
N SER A 53 12.17 -9.14 -1.13
CA SER A 53 12.89 -8.11 -0.38
C SER A 53 12.91 -6.74 -1.07
N GLN A 54 12.91 -6.70 -2.40
CA GLN A 54 12.93 -5.45 -3.17
C GLN A 54 11.68 -4.59 -2.89
N ILE A 55 10.52 -5.25 -2.85
CA ILE A 55 9.25 -4.54 -2.59
C ILE A 55 9.00 -4.35 -1.09
N ALA A 56 9.42 -5.30 -0.26
CA ALA A 56 9.26 -5.22 1.19
C ALA A 56 9.97 -4.00 1.80
N VAL A 57 11.17 -3.65 1.29
CA VAL A 57 11.91 -2.45 1.71
C VAL A 57 11.12 -1.16 1.43
N LEU A 58 10.41 -1.09 0.30
CA LEU A 58 9.57 0.06 -0.02
C LEU A 58 8.39 0.16 0.95
N ASP A 59 7.80 -0.98 1.32
CA ASP A 59 6.62 -1.04 2.18
C ASP A 59 6.91 -0.74 3.66
N ILE A 60 8.13 -0.98 4.15
CA ILE A 60 8.53 -0.61 5.52
C ILE A 60 8.23 0.87 5.81
N ALA A 61 8.58 1.75 4.87
CA ALA A 61 8.27 3.17 4.99
C ALA A 61 6.77 3.45 5.01
N GLY A 62 5.99 2.69 4.23
CA GLY A 62 4.53 2.73 4.18
C GLY A 62 3.90 2.30 5.50
N LEU A 63 4.38 1.20 6.09
CA LEU A 63 3.91 0.69 7.38
C LEU A 63 4.17 1.69 8.52
N LEU A 64 5.40 2.22 8.60
CA LEU A 64 5.75 3.19 9.64
C LEU A 64 4.93 4.48 9.52
N PHE A 65 4.83 5.05 8.32
CA PHE A 65 4.01 6.24 8.07
C PHE A 65 2.52 5.95 8.29
N GLY A 66 2.05 4.83 7.77
CA GLY A 66 0.65 4.41 7.81
C GLY A 66 0.13 4.27 9.22
N PHE A 67 0.78 3.47 10.06
CA PHE A 67 0.30 3.19 11.41
C PHE A 67 0.69 4.24 12.46
N SER A 68 1.54 5.21 12.12
CA SER A 68 1.86 6.32 13.02
C SER A 68 1.05 7.58 12.68
N ILE A 69 1.42 8.26 11.61
CA ILE A 69 0.87 9.58 11.26
C ILE A 69 -0.48 9.44 10.57
N TYR A 70 -0.56 8.62 9.54
CA TYR A 70 -1.71 8.51 8.65
C TYR A 70 -2.97 8.02 9.38
N MET A 71 -2.93 6.87 10.06
CA MET A 71 -4.09 6.34 10.78
C MET A 71 -4.46 7.20 11.99
N GLY A 72 -3.48 7.79 12.67
CA GLY A 72 -3.73 8.73 13.76
C GLY A 72 -4.46 9.99 13.29
N MET A 73 -4.06 10.55 12.13
CA MET A 73 -4.76 11.69 11.53
C MET A 73 -6.15 11.31 11.03
N LEU A 74 -6.31 10.15 10.43
CA LEU A 74 -7.61 9.64 9.99
C LEU A 74 -8.59 9.55 11.18
N GLY A 75 -8.16 8.98 12.30
CA GLY A 75 -8.96 8.89 13.51
C GLY A 75 -9.41 10.26 14.05
N GLN A 76 -8.53 11.27 14.03
CA GLN A 76 -8.90 12.64 14.43
C GLN A 76 -9.91 13.27 13.45
N VAL A 77 -9.70 13.06 12.14
CA VAL A 77 -10.61 13.56 11.09
C VAL A 77 -11.99 12.90 11.21
N GLU A 78 -12.05 11.61 11.50
CA GLU A 78 -13.31 10.87 11.71
C GLU A 78 -14.07 11.38 12.95
N ASN A 79 -13.35 11.69 14.01
CA ASN A 79 -13.94 12.25 15.23
C ASN A 79 -14.29 13.74 15.12
N GLY A 80 -13.98 14.40 14.00
CA GLY A 80 -14.19 15.86 13.83
C GLY A 80 -13.22 16.69 14.67
N GLU A 81 -12.12 16.13 15.14
CA GLU A 81 -11.12 16.82 15.95
C GLU A 81 -10.14 17.60 15.07
N LYS A 82 -9.55 18.65 15.65
CA LYS A 82 -8.42 19.35 15.02
C LYS A 82 -7.16 18.48 15.14
N ILE A 83 -6.35 18.47 14.05
CA ILE A 83 -5.10 17.72 14.03
C ILE A 83 -4.15 18.24 15.11
N ASN A 84 -3.74 17.35 16.02
CA ASN A 84 -2.85 17.67 17.13
C ASN A 84 -1.65 16.69 17.10
N ALA A 85 -0.47 17.22 16.80
CA ALA A 85 0.76 16.44 16.64
C ALA A 85 1.15 15.66 17.91
N LYS A 86 0.97 16.23 19.11
CA LYS A 86 1.24 15.54 20.36
C LYS A 86 0.32 14.35 20.56
N LYS A 87 -0.98 14.52 20.24
CA LYS A 87 -1.98 13.46 20.32
C LYS A 87 -1.70 12.36 19.29
N LEU A 88 -1.22 12.72 18.08
CA LEU A 88 -0.79 11.78 17.05
C LEU A 88 0.36 10.90 17.52
N CYS A 89 1.42 11.52 18.04
CA CYS A 89 2.58 10.78 18.52
C CYS A 89 2.19 9.81 19.65
N MET A 90 1.40 10.27 20.61
CA MET A 90 0.93 9.43 21.71
C MET A 90 0.00 8.31 21.22
N SER A 91 -0.87 8.57 20.25
CA SER A 91 -1.77 7.59 19.64
C SER A 91 -1.01 6.48 18.91
N ALA A 92 0.08 6.81 18.20
CA ALA A 92 0.90 5.82 17.51
C ALA A 92 1.42 4.75 18.46
N PHE A 93 1.96 5.15 19.62
CA PHE A 93 2.46 4.22 20.63
C PHE A 93 1.37 3.38 21.34
N HIS A 94 0.09 3.71 21.16
CA HIS A 94 -1.04 2.92 21.64
C HIS A 94 -1.69 2.09 20.52
N THR A 95 -1.22 2.21 19.29
CA THR A 95 -1.74 1.45 18.15
C THR A 95 -1.01 0.10 18.07
N PRO A 96 -1.70 -1.05 18.28
CA PRO A 96 -1.06 -2.36 18.25
C PRO A 96 -0.29 -2.64 16.97
N ALA A 97 -0.82 -2.20 15.82
CA ALA A 97 -0.17 -2.38 14.53
C ALA A 97 1.16 -1.61 14.42
N PHE A 98 1.25 -0.39 14.98
CA PHE A 98 2.51 0.37 15.03
C PHE A 98 3.54 -0.33 15.91
N ILE A 99 3.13 -0.76 17.13
CA ILE A 99 4.00 -1.49 18.04
C ILE A 99 4.51 -2.77 17.39
N ALA A 100 3.63 -3.55 16.77
CA ALA A 100 3.99 -4.78 16.07
C ALA A 100 4.98 -4.53 14.92
N SER A 101 4.77 -3.45 14.14
CA SER A 101 5.68 -3.07 13.04
C SER A 101 7.08 -2.73 13.56
N VAL A 102 7.17 -1.94 14.64
CA VAL A 102 8.45 -1.58 15.25
C VAL A 102 9.14 -2.82 15.83
N LEU A 103 8.41 -3.67 16.56
CA LEU A 103 8.95 -4.91 17.11
C LEU A 103 9.41 -5.87 16.00
N GLY A 104 8.66 -5.96 14.90
CA GLY A 104 9.03 -6.77 13.72
C GLY A 104 10.34 -6.30 13.08
N ILE A 105 10.50 -4.98 12.92
CA ILE A 105 11.76 -4.40 12.40
C ILE A 105 12.93 -4.71 13.35
N LEU A 106 12.75 -4.51 14.66
CA LEU A 106 13.79 -4.81 15.64
C LEU A 106 14.15 -6.31 15.66
N ALA A 107 13.15 -7.19 15.58
CA ALA A 107 13.35 -8.63 15.52
C ALA A 107 14.06 -9.06 14.22
N GLY A 108 13.77 -8.40 13.09
CA GLY A 108 14.49 -8.62 11.83
C GLY A 108 15.94 -8.18 11.90
N LEU A 109 16.21 -6.97 12.41
CA LEU A 109 17.58 -6.44 12.57
C LEU A 109 18.43 -7.25 13.54
N SER A 110 17.84 -7.75 14.62
CA SER A 110 18.51 -8.60 15.62
C SER A 110 18.66 -10.05 15.19
N LYS A 111 18.12 -10.43 14.01
CA LYS A 111 18.11 -11.81 13.48
C LYS A 111 17.38 -12.83 14.38
N VAL A 112 16.63 -12.39 15.38
CA VAL A 112 15.89 -13.28 16.31
C VAL A 112 14.90 -14.17 15.54
N VAL A 113 14.23 -13.63 14.51
CA VAL A 113 13.30 -14.40 13.68
C VAL A 113 14.02 -15.52 12.93
N ILE A 114 15.21 -15.26 12.40
CA ILE A 114 16.03 -16.27 11.70
C ILE A 114 16.42 -17.36 12.70
N CYS A 115 16.93 -16.99 13.87
CA CYS A 115 17.27 -17.95 14.92
C CYS A 115 16.07 -18.79 15.36
N LEU A 116 14.87 -18.21 15.39
CA LEU A 116 13.64 -18.93 15.72
C LEU A 116 13.25 -19.91 14.61
N ILE A 117 13.34 -19.51 13.35
CA ILE A 117 13.04 -20.38 12.18
C ILE A 117 14.02 -21.56 12.13
N ASP A 118 15.29 -21.33 12.41
CA ASP A 118 16.33 -22.38 12.41
C ASP A 118 16.28 -23.27 13.67
N SER A 119 15.45 -22.94 14.64
CA SER A 119 15.28 -23.71 15.88
C SER A 119 14.30 -24.88 15.70
N PRO A 120 14.24 -25.85 16.64
CA PRO A 120 13.24 -26.92 16.62
C PRO A 120 11.77 -26.44 16.61
N PHE A 121 11.53 -25.17 17.00
CA PHE A 121 10.20 -24.55 17.02
C PHE A 121 9.87 -23.80 15.69
N GLY A 122 10.81 -23.73 14.73
CA GLY A 122 10.63 -22.98 13.48
C GLY A 122 9.43 -23.43 12.68
N GLY A 123 9.21 -24.76 12.57
CA GLY A 123 8.03 -25.29 11.87
C GLY A 123 6.71 -24.89 12.51
N ALA A 124 6.62 -24.88 13.84
CA ALA A 124 5.43 -24.42 14.56
C ALA A 124 5.21 -22.91 14.38
N TYR A 125 6.28 -22.11 14.45
CA TYR A 125 6.22 -20.68 14.21
C TYR A 125 5.66 -20.36 12.81
N LEU A 126 6.22 -20.95 11.76
CA LEU A 126 5.79 -20.74 10.37
C LEU A 126 4.34 -21.18 10.14
N ALA A 127 3.91 -22.29 10.76
CA ALA A 127 2.54 -22.76 10.65
C ALA A 127 1.55 -21.78 11.29
N VAL A 128 1.84 -21.28 12.48
CA VAL A 128 0.99 -20.30 13.19
C VAL A 128 0.98 -18.98 12.43
N GLU A 129 2.12 -18.49 11.98
CA GLU A 129 2.24 -17.26 11.20
C GLU A 129 1.41 -17.36 9.91
N GLY A 130 1.54 -18.44 9.15
CA GLY A 130 0.80 -18.65 7.92
C GLY A 130 -0.73 -18.69 8.13
N ILE A 131 -1.21 -19.38 9.19
CA ILE A 131 -2.64 -19.43 9.53
C ILE A 131 -3.15 -18.02 9.89
N LEU A 132 -2.44 -17.29 10.73
CA LEU A 132 -2.85 -15.95 11.17
C LEU A 132 -2.86 -14.97 9.98
N THR A 133 -1.81 -14.95 9.18
CA THR A 133 -1.69 -14.05 8.02
C THR A 133 -2.79 -14.31 6.99
N THR A 134 -3.02 -15.57 6.65
CA THR A 134 -4.09 -15.94 5.69
C THR A 134 -5.47 -15.56 6.21
N SER A 135 -5.75 -15.80 7.49
CA SER A 135 -7.04 -15.49 8.11
C SER A 135 -7.31 -13.98 8.14
N VAL A 136 -6.32 -13.17 8.54
CA VAL A 136 -6.45 -11.70 8.55
C VAL A 136 -6.69 -11.16 7.15
N THR A 137 -5.97 -11.66 6.14
CA THR A 137 -6.15 -11.30 4.73
C THR A 137 -7.61 -11.53 4.29
N ALA A 138 -8.14 -12.73 4.55
CA ALA A 138 -9.52 -13.06 4.18
C ALA A 138 -10.54 -12.14 4.87
N ILE A 139 -10.37 -11.87 6.16
CA ILE A 139 -11.26 -10.98 6.93
C ILE A 139 -11.25 -9.56 6.34
N ILE A 140 -10.06 -9.00 6.04
CA ILE A 140 -9.96 -7.65 5.47
C ILE A 140 -10.65 -7.57 4.11
N LEU A 141 -10.45 -8.56 3.24
CA LEU A 141 -11.11 -8.60 1.93
C LEU A 141 -12.64 -8.72 2.04
N ILE A 142 -13.15 -9.50 3.00
CA ILE A 142 -14.59 -9.59 3.28
C ILE A 142 -15.13 -8.24 3.74
N VAL A 143 -14.45 -7.56 4.67
CA VAL A 143 -14.87 -6.24 5.17
C VAL A 143 -14.89 -5.20 4.05
N VAL A 144 -13.86 -5.18 3.21
CA VAL A 144 -13.80 -4.28 2.05
C VAL A 144 -14.93 -4.57 1.07
N GLY A 145 -15.19 -5.84 0.74
CA GLY A 145 -16.27 -6.23 -0.16
C GLY A 145 -17.65 -5.93 0.42
N TYR A 146 -17.89 -6.20 1.69
CA TYR A 146 -19.14 -5.93 2.38
C TYR A 146 -19.50 -4.44 2.43
N SER A 147 -18.50 -3.58 2.62
CA SER A 147 -18.71 -2.13 2.69
C SER A 147 -18.81 -1.45 1.33
N MET A 148 -18.70 -2.21 0.22
CA MET A 148 -18.75 -1.64 -1.12
C MET A 148 -20.18 -1.34 -1.55
N GLU A 149 -20.44 -0.10 -1.99
CA GLU A 149 -21.71 0.34 -2.52
C GLU A 149 -21.55 0.95 -3.92
N LEU A 150 -22.33 0.46 -4.88
CA LEU A 150 -22.30 0.95 -6.26
C LEU A 150 -23.55 1.81 -6.55
N THR A 151 -23.59 3.01 -6.00
CA THR A 151 -24.63 4.00 -6.28
C THR A 151 -24.14 5.05 -7.27
N LYS A 152 -25.05 5.67 -8.04
CA LYS A 152 -24.69 6.73 -9.00
C LYS A 152 -24.05 7.93 -8.32
N GLU A 153 -24.48 8.24 -7.11
CA GLU A 153 -23.99 9.32 -6.27
C GLU A 153 -22.54 9.09 -5.85
N LEU A 154 -22.18 7.82 -5.59
CA LEU A 154 -20.87 7.43 -5.09
C LEU A 154 -19.85 7.22 -6.21
N ILE A 155 -20.28 6.73 -7.38
CA ILE A 155 -19.38 6.45 -8.52
C ILE A 155 -18.62 7.69 -8.96
N ARG A 156 -19.27 8.85 -9.07
CA ARG A 156 -18.61 10.10 -9.52
C ARG A 156 -17.46 10.54 -8.61
N PRO A 157 -17.62 10.68 -7.27
CA PRO A 157 -16.51 11.02 -6.38
C PRO A 157 -15.42 9.93 -6.38
N CYS A 158 -15.77 8.64 -6.48
CA CYS A 158 -14.80 7.56 -6.58
C CYS A 158 -13.93 7.69 -7.84
N LEU A 159 -14.54 7.82 -9.02
CA LEU A 159 -13.81 8.00 -10.29
C LEU A 159 -12.90 9.23 -10.26
N LYS A 160 -13.36 10.33 -9.68
CA LYS A 160 -12.55 11.55 -9.53
C LYS A 160 -11.33 11.32 -8.65
N THR A 161 -11.50 10.61 -7.54
CA THR A 161 -10.39 10.23 -6.66
C THR A 161 -9.41 9.29 -7.34
N ILE A 162 -9.93 8.29 -8.06
CA ILE A 162 -9.11 7.36 -8.85
C ILE A 162 -8.26 8.12 -9.86
N LEU A 163 -8.87 9.03 -10.62
CA LEU A 163 -8.15 9.85 -11.60
C LEU A 163 -7.05 10.68 -10.95
N MET A 164 -7.36 11.38 -9.85
CA MET A 164 -6.38 12.17 -9.11
C MET A 164 -5.25 11.29 -8.56
N ARG A 165 -5.57 10.10 -8.03
CA ARG A 165 -4.57 9.15 -7.55
C ARG A 165 -3.69 8.65 -8.69
N VAL A 166 -4.27 8.20 -9.81
CA VAL A 166 -3.50 7.72 -10.98
C VAL A 166 -2.52 8.79 -11.46
N LEU A 167 -3.00 10.03 -11.67
CA LEU A 167 -2.14 11.13 -12.10
C LEU A 167 -1.02 11.43 -11.11
N LEU A 168 -1.35 11.56 -9.84
CA LEU A 168 -0.36 11.83 -8.80
C LEU A 168 0.66 10.71 -8.69
N GLN A 169 0.20 9.44 -8.63
CA GLN A 169 1.10 8.31 -8.46
C GLN A 169 1.97 8.05 -9.69
N THR A 170 1.48 8.32 -10.89
CA THR A 170 2.30 8.26 -12.11
C THR A 170 3.42 9.30 -12.08
N LEU A 171 3.11 10.56 -11.71
CA LEU A 171 4.13 11.60 -11.57
C LEU A 171 5.16 11.26 -10.51
N MET A 172 4.70 10.74 -9.37
CA MET A 172 5.56 10.31 -8.27
C MET A 172 6.44 9.12 -8.68
N ALA A 173 5.88 8.13 -9.38
CA ALA A 173 6.64 6.97 -9.87
C ALA A 173 7.75 7.39 -10.83
N ILE A 174 7.47 8.28 -11.77
CA ILE A 174 8.48 8.85 -12.68
C ILE A 174 9.60 9.53 -11.88
N GLY A 175 9.25 10.36 -10.88
CA GLY A 175 10.24 11.04 -10.05
C GLY A 175 11.10 10.07 -9.21
N VAL A 176 10.50 9.00 -8.66
CA VAL A 176 11.25 7.98 -7.91
C VAL A 176 12.16 7.17 -8.82
N LEU A 177 11.65 6.70 -9.95
CA LEU A 177 12.45 5.94 -10.92
C LEU A 177 13.63 6.77 -11.41
N TRP A 178 13.43 8.05 -11.72
CA TRP A 178 14.51 8.97 -12.09
C TRP A 178 15.53 9.11 -10.96
N ALA A 179 15.11 9.33 -9.73
CA ALA A 179 16.00 9.45 -8.58
C ALA A 179 16.76 8.14 -8.30
N VAL A 180 16.10 6.99 -8.38
CA VAL A 180 16.73 5.68 -8.20
C VAL A 180 17.75 5.41 -9.30
N HIS A 181 17.44 5.73 -10.55
CA HIS A 181 18.39 5.60 -11.66
C HIS A 181 19.63 6.44 -11.46
N LEU A 182 19.52 7.67 -10.93
CA LEU A 182 20.66 8.53 -10.65
C LEU A 182 21.57 8.02 -9.51
N TRP A 183 21.00 7.37 -8.50
CA TRP A 183 21.71 7.02 -7.26
C TRP A 183 22.17 5.56 -7.21
N ILE A 184 21.40 4.66 -7.79
CA ILE A 184 21.61 3.20 -7.71
C ILE A 184 21.97 2.64 -9.09
N GLY A 185 21.58 3.33 -10.16
CA GLY A 185 21.68 2.84 -11.53
C GLY A 185 20.43 2.08 -11.96
N ASP A 186 20.53 1.41 -13.10
CA ASP A 186 19.41 0.64 -13.64
C ASP A 186 19.31 -0.74 -12.98
N ASN A 187 18.19 -0.95 -12.28
CA ASN A 187 17.85 -2.22 -11.64
C ASN A 187 16.40 -2.58 -11.98
N MET A 188 16.22 -3.51 -12.90
CA MET A 188 14.91 -3.92 -13.41
C MET A 188 13.98 -4.40 -12.28
N LEU A 189 14.47 -5.21 -11.35
CA LEU A 189 13.67 -5.74 -10.24
C LEU A 189 13.17 -4.62 -9.32
N LEU A 190 14.05 -3.65 -9.01
CA LEU A 190 13.68 -2.50 -8.20
C LEU A 190 12.71 -1.58 -8.95
N ASN A 191 12.90 -1.37 -10.24
CA ASN A 191 11.99 -0.58 -11.08
C ASN A 191 10.59 -1.21 -11.12
N LEU A 192 10.51 -2.53 -11.31
CA LEU A 192 9.25 -3.28 -11.26
C LEU A 192 8.60 -3.22 -9.87
N ALA A 193 9.39 -3.30 -8.79
CA ALA A 193 8.89 -3.15 -7.43
C ALA A 193 8.28 -1.76 -7.20
N ILE A 194 8.95 -0.70 -7.65
CA ILE A 194 8.47 0.70 -7.52
C ILE A 194 7.16 0.88 -8.28
N ILE A 195 7.10 0.45 -9.55
CA ILE A 195 5.90 0.61 -10.37
C ILE A 195 4.74 -0.21 -9.78
N SER A 196 4.99 -1.46 -9.38
CA SER A 196 3.98 -2.32 -8.75
C SER A 196 3.45 -1.70 -7.47
N TYR A 197 4.33 -1.22 -6.57
CA TYR A 197 3.96 -0.63 -5.30
C TYR A 197 3.16 0.66 -5.47
N MET A 198 3.59 1.54 -6.37
CA MET A 198 2.94 2.84 -6.59
C MET A 198 1.65 2.73 -7.42
N SER A 199 1.42 1.60 -8.10
CA SER A 199 0.15 1.32 -8.79
C SER A 199 -0.92 0.71 -7.88
N ALA A 200 -0.59 0.39 -6.60
CA ALA A 200 -1.53 -0.20 -5.67
C ALA A 200 -2.65 0.75 -5.24
N PRO A 201 -3.82 0.23 -4.82
CA PRO A 201 -4.87 1.03 -4.20
C PRO A 201 -4.41 1.64 -2.87
N ALA A 202 -5.22 2.49 -2.26
CA ALA A 202 -4.97 2.94 -0.89
C ALA A 202 -5.10 1.76 0.08
N THR A 203 -4.42 1.87 1.23
CA THR A 203 -4.42 0.75 2.18
C THR A 203 -5.82 0.34 2.62
N PHE A 204 -6.11 -0.95 2.54
CA PHE A 204 -7.38 -1.53 3.00
C PHE A 204 -7.55 -1.43 4.51
N SER A 205 -6.46 -1.33 5.26
CA SER A 205 -6.49 -1.11 6.71
C SER A 205 -7.22 0.19 7.09
N MET A 206 -7.35 1.14 6.17
CA MET A 206 -8.12 2.37 6.39
C MET A 206 -9.56 2.07 6.81
N GLN A 207 -10.19 1.02 6.27
CA GLN A 207 -11.57 0.63 6.60
C GLN A 207 -11.77 0.37 8.09
N THR A 208 -10.80 -0.19 8.77
CA THR A 208 -10.91 -0.54 10.20
C THR A 208 -10.95 0.70 11.10
N PHE A 209 -10.57 1.87 10.60
CA PHE A 209 -10.57 3.14 11.32
C PHE A 209 -11.77 4.04 11.00
N LEU A 210 -12.57 3.67 9.98
CA LEU A 210 -13.75 4.45 9.60
C LEU A 210 -14.94 4.07 10.48
N LYS A 211 -15.61 5.09 11.01
CA LYS A 211 -16.77 4.93 11.90
C LYS A 211 -18.07 5.25 11.21
N LYS A 212 -18.01 6.10 10.18
CA LYS A 212 -19.17 6.56 9.43
C LYS A 212 -19.40 5.66 8.22
N GLU A 213 -20.61 5.19 8.05
CA GLU A 213 -21.03 4.29 6.97
C GLU A 213 -20.73 4.88 5.58
N GLU A 214 -21.09 6.17 5.37
CA GLU A 214 -20.82 6.88 4.11
C GLU A 214 -19.31 6.95 3.77
N GLY A 215 -18.45 7.18 4.76
CA GLY A 215 -17.00 7.19 4.59
C GLY A 215 -16.46 5.80 4.27
N SER A 216 -16.99 4.79 4.94
CA SER A 216 -16.65 3.38 4.71
C SER A 216 -17.04 2.94 3.29
N ALA A 217 -18.27 3.23 2.86
CA ALA A 217 -18.74 2.95 1.51
C ALA A 217 -17.88 3.63 0.43
N TYR A 218 -17.59 4.92 0.61
CA TYR A 218 -16.75 5.66 -0.33
C TYR A 218 -15.32 5.09 -0.45
N VAL A 219 -14.66 4.82 0.66
CA VAL A 219 -13.28 4.31 0.67
C VAL A 219 -13.23 2.90 0.10
N SER A 220 -14.17 2.03 0.50
CA SER A 220 -14.27 0.66 0.02
C SER A 220 -14.52 0.60 -1.48
N THR A 221 -15.51 1.35 -1.96
CA THR A 221 -15.85 1.40 -3.38
C THR A 221 -14.69 1.96 -4.21
N THR A 222 -14.05 3.05 -3.75
CA THR A 222 -12.88 3.62 -4.44
C THR A 222 -11.75 2.62 -4.52
N ASN A 223 -11.40 1.93 -3.43
CA ASN A 223 -10.34 0.94 -3.40
C ASN A 223 -10.65 -0.26 -4.29
N SER A 224 -11.87 -0.79 -4.24
CA SER A 224 -12.30 -1.92 -5.08
C SER A 224 -12.23 -1.57 -6.57
N MET A 225 -12.68 -0.38 -6.95
CA MET A 225 -12.56 0.10 -8.33
C MET A 225 -11.09 0.32 -8.73
N TYR A 226 -10.26 0.83 -7.80
CA TYR A 226 -8.84 1.05 -8.08
C TYR A 226 -8.06 -0.26 -8.26
N CYS A 227 -8.49 -1.37 -7.66
CA CYS A 227 -7.91 -2.69 -7.90
C CYS A 227 -7.91 -3.05 -9.40
N MET A 228 -8.94 -2.63 -10.15
CA MET A 228 -8.97 -2.84 -11.60
C MET A 228 -7.83 -2.09 -12.31
N VAL A 229 -7.52 -0.86 -11.87
CA VAL A 229 -6.37 -0.08 -12.40
C VAL A 229 -5.06 -0.80 -12.09
N SER A 230 -4.89 -1.28 -10.85
CA SER A 230 -3.69 -2.02 -10.44
C SER A 230 -3.50 -3.31 -11.24
N ILE A 231 -4.58 -4.05 -11.50
CA ILE A 231 -4.54 -5.26 -12.33
C ILE A 231 -4.16 -4.94 -13.77
N LEU A 232 -4.68 -3.85 -14.34
CA LEU A 232 -4.29 -3.41 -15.70
C LEU A 232 -2.80 -3.06 -15.78
N VAL A 233 -2.29 -2.31 -14.81
CA VAL A 233 -0.84 -2.02 -14.73
C VAL A 233 -0.04 -3.31 -14.61
N TYR A 234 -0.47 -4.24 -13.76
CA TYR A 234 0.18 -5.53 -13.61
C TYR A 234 0.22 -6.33 -14.92
N ILE A 235 -0.87 -6.38 -15.69
CA ILE A 235 -0.92 -7.05 -17.00
C ILE A 235 0.09 -6.43 -17.96
N ILE A 236 0.21 -5.09 -17.98
CA ILE A 236 1.20 -4.39 -18.80
C ILE A 236 2.63 -4.77 -18.37
N LEU A 237 2.91 -4.76 -17.05
CA LEU A 237 4.22 -5.16 -16.53
C LEU A 237 4.55 -6.61 -16.88
N ALA A 238 3.58 -7.51 -16.76
CA ALA A 238 3.73 -8.90 -17.16
C ALA A 238 4.10 -9.04 -18.65
N ALA A 239 3.38 -8.34 -19.53
CA ALA A 239 3.66 -8.34 -20.95
C ALA A 239 5.07 -7.83 -21.26
N VAL A 240 5.53 -6.77 -20.58
CA VAL A 240 6.89 -6.23 -20.73
C VAL A 240 7.94 -7.24 -20.26
N VAL A 241 7.78 -7.83 -19.07
CA VAL A 241 8.72 -8.81 -18.51
C VAL A 241 8.84 -10.03 -19.44
N TYR A 242 7.71 -10.57 -19.90
CA TYR A 242 7.72 -11.72 -20.80
C TYR A 242 8.31 -11.40 -22.16
N SER A 243 8.05 -10.20 -22.72
CA SER A 243 8.63 -9.80 -23.99
C SER A 243 10.16 -9.66 -23.93
N VAL A 244 10.69 -9.10 -22.84
CA VAL A 244 12.13 -8.97 -22.61
C VAL A 244 12.77 -10.35 -22.42
N SER A 245 12.15 -11.25 -21.65
CA SER A 245 12.65 -12.61 -21.45
C SER A 245 12.70 -13.41 -22.75
N TYR A 246 11.69 -13.26 -23.60
CA TYR A 246 11.63 -13.92 -24.91
C TYR A 246 12.70 -13.44 -25.89
N THR A 247 12.97 -12.12 -25.89
CA THR A 247 14.03 -11.55 -26.74
C THR A 247 15.43 -11.99 -26.31
N HIS A 248 15.69 -12.13 -25.02
CA HIS A 248 16.97 -12.68 -24.53
C HIS A 248 17.17 -14.15 -24.88
N LEU A 249 16.14 -14.98 -24.78
CA LEU A 249 16.23 -16.40 -25.18
C LEU A 249 16.55 -16.56 -26.68
N ARG A 250 15.92 -15.75 -27.53
CA ARG A 250 16.15 -15.80 -28.99
C ARG A 250 17.52 -15.26 -29.40
N ALA A 251 18.11 -14.34 -28.64
CA ALA A 251 19.45 -13.83 -28.89
C ALA A 251 20.56 -14.83 -28.51
N HIS A 252 20.27 -15.86 -27.72
CA HIS A 252 21.20 -16.94 -27.39
C HIS A 252 21.11 -18.16 -28.33
N GLU A 253 20.10 -18.21 -29.22
CA GLU A 253 19.92 -19.28 -30.21
C GLU A 253 20.49 -18.93 -31.59
N THR A 254 21.00 -17.71 -31.80
CA THR A 254 21.67 -17.26 -33.03
C THR A 254 23.16 -17.01 -32.77
#